data_d03369466dcae7ee7919b6617303e068
#
_entry.id   d03369466dcae7ee7919b6617303e068
#
_cell.length_a   1.000
_cell.length_b   1.000
_cell.length_c   1.000
_cell.angle_alpha   90.00
_cell.angle_beta   90.00
_cell.angle_gamma   90.00
#
_symmetry.space_group_name_H-M   'P 1'
#
loop_
_entity.id
_entity.type
_entity.pdbx_description
1 polymer ?
#
loop_
_entity_poly.entity_id
_entity_poly.type
_entity_poly.pdbx_seq_one_letter_code
_entity_poly.pdbx_strand_id
1 'polypeptide(L)'
;MVAARRAAVMVLVASACATGAQAAGRETTLDGATEERILALDPNNISASELRDVLAQAPAPRIVDLQGSVPLVTMAPFAEFMVAMGYPRESLTNPADGSLTYSSFVDARKLAGTLAWYYEREGMMPMLIGHSQGGMIAIRVLHELAGDFGDSIPVWDPLRDATEERSVIVDPRTGLQRPVLGLQVPYVAVLATGTLPRLLLGQWSMLSRLREIPDTAAEFTGFSLEWDPIAGNFGSADTYRAIGSARVRNVVLPRTASHITLPLAQELALDPVTRAWIERYSPGTAVPELSSDTNPNLANLLHAADIWYSVKKHWCLEAQELIRSRRTRAVPLQ
;
A
#
# COMPACT_ATOMS: atom_id res chain seq x y z
N MET A 1 48.57 -22.69 63.58
CA MET A 1 49.04 -22.61 62.19
C MET A 1 48.00 -23.27 61.30
N VAL A 2 47.19 -22.46 60.63
CA VAL A 2 46.18 -22.96 59.66
C VAL A 2 46.35 -22.07 58.41
N ALA A 3 46.75 -22.70 57.29
CA ALA A 3 47.02 -22.05 56.05
C ALA A 3 45.69 -21.89 55.26
N ALA A 4 45.33 -20.66 54.95
CA ALA A 4 44.19 -20.33 54.09
C ALA A 4 44.59 -20.40 52.62
N ARG A 5 44.02 -21.34 51.86
CA ARG A 5 44.11 -21.42 50.40
C ARG A 5 43.10 -20.44 49.78
N ARG A 6 43.58 -19.45 49.05
CA ARG A 6 42.76 -18.60 48.16
C ARG A 6 42.53 -19.31 46.83
N ALA A 7 41.29 -19.63 46.50
CA ALA A 7 40.90 -20.08 45.19
C ALA A 7 40.56 -18.86 44.33
N ALA A 8 41.29 -18.67 43.21
CA ALA A 8 40.97 -17.66 42.22
C ALA A 8 39.90 -18.23 41.29
N VAL A 9 38.74 -17.58 41.28
CA VAL A 9 37.68 -17.88 40.29
C VAL A 9 37.95 -17.02 39.06
N MET A 10 38.32 -17.67 37.98
CA MET A 10 38.46 -17.07 36.66
C MET A 10 37.10 -17.03 35.99
N VAL A 11 36.50 -15.85 35.86
CA VAL A 11 35.25 -15.65 35.12
C VAL A 11 35.60 -15.50 33.63
N LEU A 12 35.33 -16.52 32.85
CA LEU A 12 35.35 -16.45 31.38
C LEU A 12 34.09 -15.71 30.90
N VAL A 13 34.28 -14.47 30.44
CA VAL A 13 33.25 -13.75 29.72
C VAL A 13 33.24 -14.28 28.27
N ALA A 14 32.32 -15.17 27.95
CA ALA A 14 32.08 -15.57 26.58
C ALA A 14 31.30 -14.44 25.89
N SER A 15 31.98 -13.65 25.04
CA SER A 15 31.33 -12.75 24.08
C SER A 15 30.58 -13.58 23.05
N ALA A 16 29.28 -13.71 23.23
CA ALA A 16 28.40 -14.23 22.20
C ALA A 16 28.25 -13.15 21.13
N CYS A 17 29.01 -13.25 20.04
CA CYS A 17 28.66 -12.56 18.78
C CYS A 17 27.33 -13.10 18.30
N ALA A 18 26.25 -12.38 18.58
CA ALA A 18 24.96 -12.60 17.93
C ALA A 18 25.13 -12.20 16.46
N THR A 19 25.44 -13.17 15.60
CA THR A 19 25.26 -13.04 14.17
C THR A 19 23.75 -12.94 13.92
N GLY A 20 23.25 -11.70 13.87
CA GLY A 20 21.92 -11.43 13.37
C GLY A 20 21.85 -11.96 11.94
N ALA A 21 21.06 -13.01 11.74
CA ALA A 21 20.65 -13.43 10.41
C ALA A 21 19.85 -12.27 9.81
N GLN A 22 20.54 -11.41 9.05
CA GLN A 22 19.88 -10.50 8.14
C GLN A 22 19.08 -11.37 7.19
N ALA A 23 17.76 -11.31 7.28
CA ALA A 23 16.90 -11.80 6.22
C ALA A 23 17.29 -11.00 4.97
N ALA A 24 18.11 -11.60 4.12
CA ALA A 24 18.48 -11.04 2.83
C ALA A 24 17.18 -10.83 2.07
N GLY A 25 16.74 -9.59 1.93
CA GLY A 25 15.74 -9.22 0.96
C GLY A 25 16.19 -9.83 -0.37
N ARG A 26 15.27 -10.43 -1.11
CA ARG A 26 15.56 -10.95 -2.45
C ARG A 26 16.06 -9.79 -3.29
N GLU A 27 17.38 -9.59 -3.36
CA GLU A 27 17.99 -8.74 -4.36
C GLU A 27 17.80 -9.44 -5.71
N THR A 28 16.68 -9.16 -6.35
CA THR A 28 16.52 -9.46 -7.76
C THR A 28 17.43 -8.47 -8.48
N THR A 29 18.65 -8.92 -8.79
CA THR A 29 19.56 -8.15 -9.64
C THR A 29 19.00 -8.21 -11.06
N LEU A 30 18.43 -7.10 -11.51
CA LEU A 30 18.03 -6.93 -12.90
C LEU A 30 19.31 -6.82 -13.75
N ASP A 31 19.29 -7.38 -14.96
CA ASP A 31 20.33 -7.09 -15.92
C ASP A 31 20.21 -5.65 -16.46
N GLY A 32 21.32 -5.07 -16.94
CA GLY A 32 21.35 -3.69 -17.36
C GLY A 32 20.39 -3.37 -18.53
N ALA A 33 20.12 -4.34 -19.41
CA ALA A 33 19.20 -4.13 -20.53
C ALA A 33 17.75 -4.05 -20.04
N THR A 34 17.37 -4.88 -19.07
CA THR A 34 16.06 -4.83 -18.43
C THR A 34 15.88 -3.54 -17.64
N GLU A 35 16.91 -3.07 -16.91
CA GLU A 35 16.87 -1.78 -16.22
C GLU A 35 16.61 -0.63 -17.17
N GLU A 36 17.33 -0.56 -18.31
CA GLU A 36 17.12 0.50 -19.33
C GLU A 36 15.70 0.47 -19.90
N ARG A 37 15.14 -0.72 -20.13
CA ARG A 37 13.76 -0.86 -20.62
C ARG A 37 12.76 -0.35 -19.58
N ILE A 38 12.96 -0.64 -18.28
CA ILE A 38 12.11 -0.14 -17.20
C ILE A 38 12.22 1.38 -17.07
N LEU A 39 13.45 1.93 -17.16
CA LEU A 39 13.67 3.37 -17.09
C LEU A 39 13.05 4.14 -18.26
N ALA A 40 12.86 3.48 -19.41
CA ALA A 40 12.25 4.06 -20.60
C ALA A 40 10.73 4.03 -20.62
N LEU A 41 10.08 3.31 -19.70
CA LEU A 41 8.61 3.26 -19.61
C LEU A 41 8.03 4.65 -19.27
N ASP A 42 6.91 4.99 -19.90
CA ASP A 42 6.07 6.11 -19.47
C ASP A 42 5.10 5.64 -18.37
N PRO A 43 5.27 6.07 -17.10
CA PRO A 43 4.41 5.64 -16.01
C PRO A 43 2.92 5.94 -16.23
N ASN A 44 2.58 6.94 -17.04
CA ASN A 44 1.20 7.32 -17.31
C ASN A 44 0.56 6.55 -18.47
N ASN A 45 1.35 5.77 -19.23
CA ASN A 45 0.86 5.08 -20.41
C ASN A 45 1.49 3.70 -20.57
N ILE A 46 1.36 2.84 -19.57
CA ILE A 46 1.89 1.47 -19.61
C ILE A 46 0.89 0.56 -20.30
N SER A 47 1.26 0.06 -21.48
CA SER A 47 0.49 -0.93 -22.23
C SER A 47 0.51 -2.32 -21.59
N ALA A 48 -0.42 -3.18 -21.99
CA ALA A 48 -0.47 -4.57 -21.52
C ALA A 48 0.80 -5.37 -21.89
N SER A 49 1.41 -5.10 -23.02
CA SER A 49 2.69 -5.72 -23.43
C SER A 49 3.86 -5.22 -22.59
N GLU A 50 3.99 -3.92 -22.38
CA GLU A 50 5.03 -3.34 -21.52
C GLU A 50 4.92 -3.83 -20.07
N LEU A 51 3.69 -3.97 -19.58
CA LEU A 51 3.47 -4.57 -18.26
C LEU A 51 4.05 -6.00 -18.19
N ARG A 52 3.65 -6.88 -19.13
CA ARG A 52 4.07 -8.28 -19.12
C ARG A 52 5.56 -8.47 -19.43
N ASP A 53 6.05 -7.75 -20.42
CA ASP A 53 7.36 -8.02 -21.04
C ASP A 53 8.48 -7.16 -20.44
N VAL A 54 8.13 -6.13 -19.66
CA VAL A 54 9.09 -5.20 -19.04
C VAL A 54 8.85 -5.04 -17.56
N LEU A 55 7.71 -4.43 -17.15
CA LEU A 55 7.49 -4.04 -15.76
C LEU A 55 7.37 -5.25 -14.82
N ALA A 56 6.78 -6.36 -15.28
CA ALA A 56 6.67 -7.60 -14.50
C ALA A 56 8.02 -8.28 -14.20
N GLN A 57 9.11 -7.83 -14.81
CA GLN A 57 10.47 -8.28 -14.47
C GLN A 57 11.05 -7.49 -13.28
N ALA A 58 10.51 -6.32 -12.99
CA ALA A 58 10.89 -5.54 -11.82
C ALA A 58 10.22 -6.08 -10.54
N PRO A 59 10.85 -5.93 -9.37
CA PRO A 59 10.14 -6.10 -8.12
C PRO A 59 8.96 -5.13 -8.06
N ALA A 60 7.88 -5.53 -7.38
CA ALA A 60 6.69 -4.71 -7.19
C ALA A 60 6.61 -4.22 -5.74
N PRO A 61 6.22 -2.95 -5.48
CA PRO A 61 5.94 -2.49 -4.14
C PRO A 61 4.81 -3.30 -3.52
N ARG A 62 4.78 -3.45 -2.21
CA ARG A 62 3.65 -4.11 -1.55
C ARG A 62 2.39 -3.30 -1.69
N ILE A 63 1.25 -3.98 -1.76
CA ILE A 63 -0.07 -3.39 -1.57
C ILE A 63 -0.65 -3.94 -0.28
N VAL A 64 -0.96 -3.04 0.65
CA VAL A 64 -1.70 -3.38 1.87
C VAL A 64 -3.18 -3.16 1.59
N ASP A 65 -3.91 -4.26 1.43
CA ASP A 65 -5.32 -4.26 1.06
C ASP A 65 -6.19 -4.40 2.30
N LEU A 66 -6.76 -3.29 2.78
CA LEU A 66 -7.47 -3.16 4.06
C LEU A 66 -8.97 -3.40 3.87
N GLN A 67 -9.49 -4.45 4.50
CA GLN A 67 -10.92 -4.80 4.41
C GLN A 67 -11.82 -3.90 5.28
N GLY A 68 -13.12 -3.90 4.95
CA GLY A 68 -14.15 -3.27 5.76
C GLY A 68 -14.47 -4.06 7.04
N SER A 69 -15.29 -3.47 7.91
CA SER A 69 -15.75 -4.09 9.15
C SER A 69 -17.03 -4.92 9.01
N VAL A 70 -17.68 -4.91 7.85
CA VAL A 70 -18.86 -5.73 7.59
C VAL A 70 -18.42 -7.20 7.50
N PRO A 71 -18.99 -8.09 8.33
CA PRO A 71 -18.64 -9.51 8.31
C PRO A 71 -18.79 -10.12 6.92
N LEU A 72 -17.87 -11.01 6.56
CA LEU A 72 -17.81 -11.72 5.28
C LEU A 72 -17.50 -10.85 4.04
N VAL A 73 -17.38 -9.54 4.18
CA VAL A 73 -16.94 -8.64 3.10
C VAL A 73 -15.44 -8.38 3.24
N THR A 74 -14.65 -9.02 2.39
CA THR A 74 -13.19 -8.88 2.40
C THR A 74 -12.71 -8.22 1.11
N MET A 75 -11.47 -7.76 1.09
CA MET A 75 -10.81 -7.25 -0.11
C MET A 75 -10.14 -8.35 -0.94
N ALA A 76 -10.18 -9.61 -0.50
CA ALA A 76 -9.56 -10.73 -1.22
C ALA A 76 -10.04 -10.86 -2.69
N PRO A 77 -11.32 -10.69 -3.05
CA PRO A 77 -11.74 -10.70 -4.46
C PRO A 77 -11.10 -9.58 -5.29
N PHE A 78 -10.86 -8.41 -4.69
CA PHE A 78 -10.16 -7.32 -5.35
C PHE A 78 -8.67 -7.63 -5.52
N ALA A 79 -8.02 -8.20 -4.50
CA ALA A 79 -6.62 -8.64 -4.59
C ALA A 79 -6.45 -9.75 -5.66
N GLU A 80 -7.39 -10.70 -5.76
CA GLU A 80 -7.38 -11.71 -6.84
C GLU A 80 -7.55 -11.07 -8.23
N PHE A 81 -8.36 -10.02 -8.36
CA PHE A 81 -8.41 -9.21 -9.58
C PHE A 81 -7.03 -8.65 -9.93
N MET A 82 -6.32 -8.05 -8.96
CA MET A 82 -4.99 -7.49 -9.18
C MET A 82 -3.98 -8.57 -9.64
N VAL A 83 -4.02 -9.76 -9.02
CA VAL A 83 -3.20 -10.91 -9.42
C VAL A 83 -3.54 -11.33 -10.86
N ALA A 84 -4.81 -11.46 -11.19
CA ALA A 84 -5.26 -11.82 -12.54
C ALA A 84 -4.86 -10.77 -13.59
N MET A 85 -4.77 -9.49 -13.21
CA MET A 85 -4.24 -8.41 -14.07
C MET A 85 -2.72 -8.43 -14.21
N GLY A 86 -1.99 -9.23 -13.43
CA GLY A 86 -0.55 -9.42 -13.53
C GLY A 86 0.28 -8.83 -12.39
N TYR A 87 -0.35 -8.40 -11.30
CA TYR A 87 0.39 -7.98 -10.11
C TYR A 87 0.95 -9.19 -9.34
N PRO A 88 2.19 -9.16 -8.84
CA PRO A 88 2.77 -10.29 -8.12
C PRO A 88 1.98 -10.61 -6.84
N ARG A 89 1.52 -11.85 -6.71
CA ARG A 89 0.72 -12.31 -5.56
C ARG A 89 1.45 -12.11 -4.22
N GLU A 90 2.75 -12.36 -4.19
CA GLU A 90 3.59 -12.19 -2.99
C GLU A 90 3.61 -10.75 -2.47
N SER A 91 3.46 -9.75 -3.36
CA SER A 91 3.39 -8.33 -2.99
C SER A 91 2.01 -7.91 -2.46
N LEU A 92 0.99 -8.76 -2.59
CA LEU A 92 -0.34 -8.60 -2.01
C LEU A 92 -0.54 -9.43 -0.74
N THR A 93 0.32 -10.44 -0.53
CA THR A 93 0.16 -11.39 0.57
C THR A 93 0.62 -10.77 1.90
N ASN A 94 -0.25 -10.82 2.90
CA ASN A 94 0.09 -10.50 4.28
C ASN A 94 1.00 -11.63 4.83
N PRO A 95 2.26 -11.36 5.18
CA PRO A 95 3.17 -12.41 5.60
C PRO A 95 2.85 -12.99 6.99
N ALA A 96 2.01 -12.32 7.77
CA ALA A 96 1.64 -12.79 9.10
C ALA A 96 0.71 -14.00 9.06
N ASP A 97 -0.17 -14.10 8.06
CA ASP A 97 -1.21 -15.15 7.98
C ASP A 97 -1.40 -15.74 6.57
N GLY A 98 -0.69 -15.22 5.56
CA GLY A 98 -0.79 -15.66 4.16
C GLY A 98 -2.05 -15.17 3.44
N SER A 99 -2.89 -14.34 4.07
CA SER A 99 -4.09 -13.78 3.45
C SER A 99 -3.74 -12.69 2.43
N LEU A 100 -4.69 -12.39 1.52
CA LEU A 100 -4.57 -11.27 0.57
C LEU A 100 -5.21 -9.98 1.09
N THR A 101 -5.48 -9.91 2.38
CA THR A 101 -6.17 -8.77 2.98
C THR A 101 -5.69 -8.54 4.41
N TYR A 102 -5.79 -7.30 4.86
CA TYR A 102 -5.48 -6.91 6.23
C TYR A 102 -6.76 -6.54 6.97
N SER A 103 -6.79 -6.84 8.27
CA SER A 103 -7.93 -6.54 9.12
C SER A 103 -8.23 -5.04 9.19
N SER A 104 -9.52 -4.67 9.18
CA SER A 104 -9.99 -3.30 9.45
C SER A 104 -9.79 -2.85 10.91
N PHE A 105 -9.30 -3.74 11.77
CA PHE A 105 -9.00 -3.46 13.18
C PHE A 105 -7.49 -3.42 13.46
N VAL A 106 -6.66 -3.41 12.42
CA VAL A 106 -5.21 -3.22 12.58
C VAL A 106 -4.94 -1.83 13.19
N ASP A 107 -3.99 -1.76 14.10
CA ASP A 107 -3.54 -0.49 14.65
C ASP A 107 -2.81 0.32 13.58
N ALA A 108 -3.26 1.56 13.33
CA ALA A 108 -2.74 2.40 12.26
C ALA A 108 -1.28 2.82 12.51
N ARG A 109 -0.88 3.04 13.77
CA ARG A 109 0.49 3.38 14.13
C ARG A 109 1.44 2.19 13.92
N LYS A 110 0.99 0.99 14.31
CA LYS A 110 1.68 -0.26 14.00
C LYS A 110 1.83 -0.45 12.50
N LEU A 111 0.76 -0.22 11.74
CA LEU A 111 0.80 -0.33 10.29
C LEU A 111 1.76 0.69 9.65
N ALA A 112 1.79 1.95 10.12
CA ALA A 112 2.75 2.95 9.67
C ALA A 112 4.20 2.50 9.90
N GLY A 113 4.50 1.90 11.07
CA GLY A 113 5.80 1.30 11.36
C GLY A 113 6.12 0.09 10.47
N THR A 114 5.10 -0.70 10.11
CA THR A 114 5.21 -1.84 9.17
C THR A 114 5.54 -1.36 7.76
N LEU A 115 4.91 -0.28 7.27
CA LEU A 115 5.24 0.31 5.97
C LEU A 115 6.70 0.77 5.92
N ALA A 116 7.18 1.39 6.99
CA ALA A 116 8.58 1.81 7.12
C ALA A 116 9.54 0.61 7.08
N TRP A 117 9.19 -0.50 7.74
CA TRP A 117 9.96 -1.74 7.73
C TRP A 117 10.07 -2.33 6.32
N TYR A 118 8.96 -2.39 5.56
CA TYR A 118 8.98 -2.86 4.17
C TYR A 118 9.81 -1.94 3.28
N TYR A 119 9.60 -0.61 3.40
CA TYR A 119 10.33 0.37 2.60
C TYR A 119 11.85 0.21 2.77
N GLU A 120 12.32 0.14 4.02
CA GLU A 120 13.75 -0.02 4.32
C GLU A 120 14.34 -1.31 3.74
N ARG A 121 13.60 -2.41 3.76
CA ARG A 121 14.09 -3.73 3.36
C ARG A 121 13.89 -4.07 1.89
N GLU A 122 12.81 -3.60 1.29
CA GLU A 122 12.43 -3.91 -0.09
C GLU A 122 12.79 -2.77 -1.07
N GLY A 123 13.11 -1.59 -0.56
CA GLY A 123 13.56 -0.43 -1.35
C GLY A 123 12.42 0.33 -2.03
N MET A 124 11.18 -0.12 -1.86
CA MET A 124 9.98 0.48 -2.45
C MET A 124 8.93 0.71 -1.36
N MET A 125 8.32 1.90 -1.38
CA MET A 125 7.29 2.23 -0.42
C MET A 125 5.98 1.51 -0.77
N PRO A 126 5.33 0.81 0.20
CA PRO A 126 4.05 0.15 -0.04
C PRO A 126 2.94 1.13 -0.42
N MET A 127 1.95 0.64 -1.18
CA MET A 127 0.70 1.32 -1.47
C MET A 127 -0.42 0.85 -0.53
N LEU A 128 -1.45 1.68 -0.32
CA LEU A 128 -2.59 1.34 0.52
C LEU A 128 -3.88 1.34 -0.32
N ILE A 129 -4.66 0.28 -0.21
CA ILE A 129 -6.02 0.22 -0.76
C ILE A 129 -6.95 -0.17 0.38
N GLY A 130 -8.03 0.57 0.59
CA GLY A 130 -8.92 0.30 1.71
C GLY A 130 -10.40 0.45 1.38
N HIS A 131 -11.20 -0.50 1.84
CA HIS A 131 -12.65 -0.46 1.72
C HIS A 131 -13.30 -0.11 3.06
N SER A 132 -14.27 0.79 3.05
CA SER A 132 -15.08 1.12 4.24
C SER A 132 -14.20 1.52 5.44
N GLN A 133 -14.25 0.77 6.54
CA GLN A 133 -13.39 0.94 7.72
C GLN A 133 -11.90 0.83 7.36
N GLY A 134 -11.51 -0.07 6.43
CA GLY A 134 -10.14 -0.18 5.96
C GLY A 134 -9.63 1.09 5.29
N GLY A 135 -10.50 1.79 4.54
CA GLY A 135 -10.16 3.10 3.98
C GLY A 135 -9.93 4.17 5.05
N MET A 136 -10.70 4.13 6.15
CA MET A 136 -10.44 5.02 7.29
C MET A 136 -9.09 4.71 7.95
N ILE A 137 -8.73 3.43 8.11
CA ILE A 137 -7.42 3.04 8.63
C ILE A 137 -6.30 3.52 7.70
N ALA A 138 -6.46 3.38 6.37
CA ALA A 138 -5.49 3.90 5.41
C ALA A 138 -5.26 5.41 5.59
N ILE A 139 -6.34 6.21 5.71
CA ILE A 139 -6.23 7.65 5.95
C ILE A 139 -5.59 7.93 7.31
N ARG A 140 -5.94 7.16 8.35
CA ARG A 140 -5.33 7.33 9.67
C ARG A 140 -3.83 7.04 9.64
N VAL A 141 -3.37 6.06 8.88
CA VAL A 141 -1.92 5.80 8.66
C VAL A 141 -1.22 7.05 8.08
N LEU A 142 -1.85 7.75 7.14
CA LEU A 142 -1.29 8.99 6.61
C LEU A 142 -1.13 10.06 7.69
N HIS A 143 -2.12 10.22 8.55
CA HIS A 143 -2.06 11.17 9.68
C HIS A 143 -1.07 10.73 10.77
N GLU A 144 -0.90 9.40 11.02
CA GLU A 144 0.18 8.90 11.89
C GLU A 144 1.54 9.30 11.30
N LEU A 145 1.77 9.05 10.00
CA LEU A 145 3.01 9.43 9.32
C LEU A 145 3.24 10.95 9.29
N ALA A 146 2.17 11.75 9.29
CA ALA A 146 2.24 13.21 9.39
C ALA A 146 2.59 13.73 10.80
N GLY A 147 2.53 12.87 11.82
CA GLY A 147 2.79 13.24 13.21
C GLY A 147 1.58 13.79 13.97
N ASP A 148 0.35 13.67 13.42
CA ASP A 148 -0.87 14.18 14.04
C ASP A 148 -1.26 13.44 15.34
N PHE A 149 -0.66 12.29 15.61
CA PHE A 149 -0.96 11.44 16.77
C PHE A 149 0.26 11.13 17.64
N GLY A 150 1.41 11.76 17.38
CA GLY A 150 2.60 11.62 18.21
C GLY A 150 3.90 11.95 17.49
N ASP A 151 4.98 12.12 18.26
CA ASP A 151 6.25 12.66 17.80
C ASP A 151 7.22 11.59 17.25
N SER A 152 6.84 10.32 17.29
CA SER A 152 7.66 9.22 16.76
C SER A 152 6.78 8.01 16.44
N ILE A 153 7.18 7.19 15.47
CA ILE A 153 6.53 5.91 15.15
C ILE A 153 7.59 4.82 15.23
N PRO A 154 7.41 3.78 16.07
CA PRO A 154 8.34 2.66 16.12
C PRO A 154 8.28 1.85 14.82
N VAL A 155 9.42 1.41 14.31
CA VAL A 155 9.50 0.44 13.23
C VAL A 155 8.92 -0.88 13.71
N TRP A 156 8.06 -1.50 12.92
CA TRP A 156 7.39 -2.74 13.27
C TRP A 156 7.74 -3.87 12.30
N ASP A 157 8.33 -4.94 12.83
CA ASP A 157 8.62 -6.16 12.07
C ASP A 157 7.34 -7.00 11.93
N PRO A 158 6.74 -7.10 10.75
CA PRO A 158 5.51 -7.85 10.54
C PRO A 158 5.69 -9.37 10.61
N LEU A 159 6.92 -9.87 10.46
CA LEU A 159 7.21 -11.31 10.50
C LEU A 159 7.29 -11.82 11.93
N ARG A 160 7.70 -10.94 12.88
CA ARG A 160 7.79 -11.25 14.31
C ARG A 160 6.63 -10.70 15.10
N ASP A 161 5.81 -9.88 14.49
CA ASP A 161 4.74 -9.09 15.12
C ASP A 161 5.24 -8.27 16.32
N ALA A 162 6.38 -7.60 16.16
CA ALA A 162 7.09 -6.89 17.24
C ALA A 162 7.71 -5.58 16.76
N THR A 163 7.84 -4.63 17.69
CA THR A 163 8.62 -3.40 17.45
C THR A 163 10.13 -3.69 17.45
N GLU A 164 10.87 -2.98 16.60
CA GLU A 164 12.34 -3.00 16.59
C GLU A 164 12.97 -1.95 17.55
N GLU A 165 12.18 -1.34 18.45
CA GLU A 165 12.61 -0.35 19.44
C GLU A 165 13.38 0.86 18.86
N ARG A 166 13.13 1.17 17.59
CA ARG A 166 13.67 2.34 16.88
C ARG A 166 12.56 3.04 16.11
N SER A 167 12.69 4.34 15.92
CA SER A 167 11.76 5.18 15.14
C SER A 167 12.42 5.81 13.91
N VAL A 168 13.58 5.29 13.53
CA VAL A 168 14.35 5.69 12.36
C VAL A 168 14.62 4.48 11.48
N ILE A 169 14.72 4.73 10.17
CA ILE A 169 15.09 3.75 9.15
C ILE A 169 16.32 4.24 8.41
N VAL A 170 17.03 3.33 7.74
CA VAL A 170 17.98 3.68 6.69
C VAL A 170 17.20 3.79 5.39
N ASP A 171 17.07 5.01 4.88
CA ASP A 171 16.36 5.26 3.62
C ASP A 171 17.06 4.51 2.48
N PRO A 172 16.39 3.56 1.82
CA PRO A 172 17.00 2.75 0.76
C PRO A 172 17.38 3.55 -0.49
N ARG A 173 16.86 4.77 -0.65
CA ARG A 173 17.18 5.65 -1.79
C ARG A 173 18.46 6.45 -1.56
N THR A 174 18.66 6.93 -0.33
CA THR A 174 19.78 7.81 0.01
C THR A 174 20.89 7.13 0.81
N GLY A 175 20.59 6.03 1.50
CA GLY A 175 21.48 5.37 2.44
C GLY A 175 21.61 6.11 3.79
N LEU A 176 20.89 7.21 3.98
CA LEU A 176 20.94 8.01 5.22
C LEU A 176 19.83 7.60 6.20
N GLN A 177 20.09 7.81 7.47
CA GLN A 177 19.05 7.63 8.48
C GLN A 177 18.00 8.74 8.37
N ARG A 178 16.72 8.35 8.50
CA ARG A 178 15.58 9.28 8.58
C ARG A 178 14.52 8.74 9.54
N PRO A 179 13.69 9.62 10.14
CA PRO A 179 12.57 9.19 10.94
C PRO A 179 11.50 8.48 10.08
N VAL A 180 10.70 7.61 10.72
CA VAL A 180 9.49 7.04 10.12
C VAL A 180 8.45 8.15 9.82
N LEU A 181 8.35 9.14 10.71
CA LEU A 181 7.56 10.34 10.45
C LEU A 181 8.02 11.03 9.16
N GLY A 182 7.05 11.52 8.39
CA GLY A 182 7.29 12.17 7.11
C GLY A 182 7.58 11.21 5.95
N LEU A 183 7.46 9.89 6.13
CA LEU A 183 7.43 8.97 5.00
C LEU A 183 6.19 9.23 4.15
N GLN A 184 6.34 9.14 2.83
CA GLN A 184 5.27 9.40 1.89
C GLN A 184 4.87 8.11 1.18
N VAL A 185 3.58 7.75 1.29
CA VAL A 185 2.95 6.64 0.56
C VAL A 185 2.72 7.07 -0.88
N PRO A 186 3.19 6.32 -1.89
CA PRO A 186 3.10 6.74 -3.29
C PRO A 186 1.67 6.80 -3.80
N TYR A 187 0.82 5.84 -3.41
CA TYR A 187 -0.59 5.78 -3.81
C TYR A 187 -1.48 5.24 -2.70
N VAL A 188 -2.62 5.90 -2.52
CA VAL A 188 -3.68 5.46 -1.62
C VAL A 188 -5.01 5.50 -2.34
N ALA A 189 -5.76 4.40 -2.31
CA ALA A 189 -7.13 4.34 -2.78
C ALA A 189 -8.08 3.96 -1.64
N VAL A 190 -9.20 4.65 -1.53
CA VAL A 190 -10.23 4.31 -0.54
C VAL A 190 -11.60 4.21 -1.20
N LEU A 191 -12.33 3.14 -0.86
CA LEU A 191 -13.62 2.81 -1.44
C LEU A 191 -14.71 2.88 -0.36
N ALA A 192 -15.77 3.66 -0.61
CA ALA A 192 -16.96 3.77 0.24
C ALA A 192 -16.63 4.05 1.72
N THR A 193 -15.62 4.86 2.00
CA THR A 193 -15.21 5.23 3.35
C THR A 193 -16.07 6.37 3.87
N GLY A 194 -16.99 6.06 4.76
CA GLY A 194 -17.98 7.01 5.26
C GLY A 194 -17.72 7.55 6.67
N THR A 195 -18.64 8.42 7.09
CA THR A 195 -18.57 9.08 8.42
C THR A 195 -19.12 8.21 9.54
N LEU A 196 -20.14 7.40 9.26
CA LEU A 196 -20.85 6.62 10.27
C LEU A 196 -19.97 5.61 11.03
N PRO A 197 -19.05 4.86 10.37
CA PRO A 197 -18.15 3.94 11.06
C PRO A 197 -17.28 4.60 12.14
N ARG A 198 -16.92 5.87 11.99
CA ARG A 198 -16.10 6.63 12.97
C ARG A 198 -16.79 6.72 14.33
N LEU A 199 -18.11 6.92 14.33
CA LEU A 199 -18.91 7.02 15.54
C LEU A 199 -19.09 5.65 16.19
N LEU A 200 -19.44 4.65 15.38
CA LEU A 200 -19.74 3.29 15.85
C LEU A 200 -18.50 2.53 16.35
N LEU A 201 -17.34 2.78 15.77
CA LEU A 201 -16.10 2.06 16.06
C LEU A 201 -15.12 2.84 16.96
N GLY A 202 -15.58 3.90 17.60
CA GLY A 202 -14.78 4.67 18.57
C GLY A 202 -13.62 5.47 17.94
N GLN A 203 -13.66 5.72 16.64
CA GLN A 203 -12.59 6.44 15.90
C GLN A 203 -12.80 7.97 15.94
N TRP A 204 -13.09 8.51 17.10
CA TRP A 204 -13.42 9.92 17.32
C TRP A 204 -12.34 10.89 16.82
N SER A 205 -11.06 10.49 16.92
CA SER A 205 -9.93 11.28 16.45
C SER A 205 -9.93 11.54 14.94
N MET A 206 -10.67 10.73 14.16
CA MET A 206 -10.80 10.86 12.72
C MET A 206 -11.99 11.71 12.27
N LEU A 207 -12.82 12.24 13.18
CA LEU A 207 -14.02 13.02 12.82
C LEU A 207 -13.71 14.24 11.95
N SER A 208 -12.68 15.01 12.29
CA SER A 208 -12.25 16.17 11.52
C SER A 208 -11.24 15.83 10.41
N ARG A 209 -10.54 14.72 10.53
CA ARG A 209 -9.40 14.35 9.68
C ARG A 209 -9.73 13.44 8.50
N LEU A 210 -10.88 12.74 8.55
CA LEU A 210 -11.20 11.72 7.53
C LEU A 210 -11.19 12.26 6.10
N ARG A 211 -11.51 13.53 5.90
CA ARG A 211 -11.57 14.15 4.56
C ARG A 211 -10.34 15.00 4.23
N GLU A 212 -9.37 15.03 5.12
CA GLU A 212 -8.13 15.76 4.97
C GLU A 212 -6.98 14.79 4.66
N ILE A 213 -6.29 15.02 3.54
CA ILE A 213 -5.22 14.15 3.08
C ILE A 213 -3.90 14.91 3.22
N PRO A 214 -3.01 14.48 4.13
CA PRO A 214 -1.72 15.12 4.38
C PRO A 214 -0.69 14.81 3.29
N ASP A 215 0.45 15.51 3.33
CA ASP A 215 1.59 15.34 2.41
C ASP A 215 2.23 13.94 2.44
N THR A 216 1.86 13.13 3.41
CA THR A 216 2.30 11.73 3.52
C THR A 216 1.64 10.79 2.51
N ALA A 217 0.74 11.30 1.65
CA ALA A 217 0.33 10.66 0.41
C ALA A 217 0.83 11.46 -0.79
N ALA A 218 1.44 10.82 -1.79
CA ALA A 218 1.78 11.49 -3.05
C ALA A 218 0.55 11.61 -3.96
N GLU A 219 -0.22 10.52 -4.09
CA GLU A 219 -1.47 10.47 -4.84
C GLU A 219 -2.54 9.73 -4.04
N PHE A 220 -3.76 10.28 -4.03
CA PHE A 220 -4.90 9.74 -3.31
C PHE A 220 -6.14 9.73 -4.19
N THR A 221 -6.86 8.60 -4.25
CA THR A 221 -8.16 8.51 -4.91
C THR A 221 -9.23 8.04 -3.94
N GLY A 222 -10.25 8.88 -3.74
CA GLY A 222 -11.44 8.53 -2.97
C GLY A 222 -12.59 8.13 -3.89
N PHE A 223 -13.08 6.90 -3.75
CA PHE A 223 -14.28 6.40 -4.45
C PHE A 223 -15.45 6.41 -3.51
N SER A 224 -16.52 7.07 -3.90
CA SER A 224 -17.76 7.16 -3.12
C SER A 224 -18.94 6.66 -3.94
N LEU A 225 -19.93 6.08 -3.27
CA LEU A 225 -21.26 5.85 -3.81
C LEU A 225 -22.13 7.06 -3.46
N GLU A 226 -22.89 7.56 -4.42
CA GLU A 226 -23.82 8.67 -4.22
C GLU A 226 -24.86 8.36 -3.13
N TRP A 227 -25.29 7.10 -3.05
CA TRP A 227 -26.19 6.60 -2.03
C TRP A 227 -25.58 5.36 -1.34
N ASP A 228 -25.12 5.55 -0.13
CA ASP A 228 -24.49 4.52 0.70
C ASP A 228 -24.88 4.69 2.17
N PRO A 229 -26.02 4.13 2.59
CA PRO A 229 -26.47 4.24 3.98
C PRO A 229 -25.50 3.62 4.99
N ILE A 230 -24.71 2.59 4.59
CA ILE A 230 -23.72 1.94 5.45
C ILE A 230 -22.55 2.90 5.72
N ALA A 231 -22.11 3.64 4.72
CA ALA A 231 -21.10 4.68 4.86
C ALA A 231 -21.65 6.00 5.45
N GLY A 232 -22.99 6.16 5.47
CA GLY A 232 -23.66 7.39 5.92
C GLY A 232 -23.78 8.45 4.81
N ASN A 233 -23.74 8.05 3.53
CA ASN A 233 -23.96 8.93 2.38
C ASN A 233 -25.42 8.85 1.92
N PHE A 234 -26.11 9.99 1.94
CA PHE A 234 -27.54 10.11 1.62
C PHE A 234 -27.78 11.13 0.47
N GLY A 235 -27.15 10.91 -0.69
CA GLY A 235 -27.34 11.75 -1.88
C GLY A 235 -26.25 12.81 -2.11
N SER A 236 -25.29 12.94 -1.22
CA SER A 236 -24.07 13.73 -1.44
C SER A 236 -22.87 12.98 -0.88
N ALA A 237 -21.83 12.82 -1.71
CA ALA A 237 -20.57 12.27 -1.25
C ALA A 237 -19.69 13.39 -0.68
N ASP A 238 -19.22 13.24 0.56
CA ASP A 238 -18.19 14.11 1.11
C ASP A 238 -16.89 13.96 0.32
N THR A 239 -16.33 15.07 -0.10
CA THR A 239 -15.09 15.07 -0.88
C THR A 239 -13.85 15.11 0.01
N TYR A 240 -12.81 14.40 -0.42
CA TYR A 240 -11.47 14.49 0.16
C TYR A 240 -10.78 15.74 -0.37
N ARG A 241 -9.97 16.37 0.47
CA ARG A 241 -9.15 17.54 0.11
C ARG A 241 -7.71 17.36 0.59
N ALA A 242 -6.76 17.82 -0.20
CA ALA A 242 -5.39 17.92 0.25
C ALA A 242 -5.25 19.04 1.30
N ILE A 243 -4.47 18.80 2.35
CA ILE A 243 -4.03 19.82 3.29
C ILE A 243 -2.57 20.23 3.06
N GLY A 244 -2.02 19.81 1.93
CA GLY A 244 -0.66 20.10 1.46
C GLY A 244 -0.49 19.76 -0.01
N SER A 245 0.61 19.09 -0.37
CA SER A 245 1.02 18.80 -1.74
C SER A 245 0.42 17.52 -2.35
N ALA A 246 -0.35 16.74 -1.57
CA ALA A 246 -0.98 15.50 -2.03
C ALA A 246 -1.90 15.75 -3.25
N ARG A 247 -1.78 14.91 -4.28
CA ARG A 247 -2.71 14.95 -5.43
C ARG A 247 -3.95 14.14 -5.10
N VAL A 248 -5.05 14.83 -4.80
CA VAL A 248 -6.31 14.22 -4.39
C VAL A 248 -7.30 14.22 -5.53
N ARG A 249 -7.89 13.05 -5.79
CA ARG A 249 -8.96 12.85 -6.76
C ARG A 249 -10.17 12.20 -6.10
N ASN A 250 -11.35 12.71 -6.42
CA ASN A 250 -12.62 12.19 -5.93
C ASN A 250 -13.41 11.63 -7.11
N VAL A 251 -13.87 10.39 -7.00
CA VAL A 251 -14.64 9.67 -8.01
C VAL A 251 -15.96 9.25 -7.40
N VAL A 252 -17.05 9.75 -7.95
CA VAL A 252 -18.41 9.30 -7.59
C VAL A 252 -18.78 8.16 -8.52
N LEU A 253 -19.01 6.99 -7.94
CA LEU A 253 -19.37 5.78 -8.67
C LEU A 253 -20.87 5.73 -8.96
N PRO A 254 -21.28 5.17 -10.12
CA PRO A 254 -22.69 5.01 -10.45
C PRO A 254 -23.40 4.07 -9.46
N ARG A 255 -24.74 4.19 -9.39
CA ARG A 255 -25.59 3.41 -8.47
C ARG A 255 -25.78 1.95 -8.90
N THR A 256 -24.79 1.33 -9.51
CA THR A 256 -24.80 -0.07 -9.96
C THR A 256 -24.17 -1.02 -8.97
N ALA A 257 -23.51 -0.50 -7.91
CA ALA A 257 -22.95 -1.27 -6.81
C ALA A 257 -23.56 -0.87 -5.48
N SER A 258 -23.44 -1.74 -4.51
CA SER A 258 -23.68 -1.47 -3.10
C SER A 258 -22.35 -1.43 -2.32
N HIS A 259 -22.41 -0.91 -1.09
CA HIS A 259 -21.26 -0.90 -0.19
C HIS A 259 -20.54 -2.26 -0.09
N ILE A 260 -21.33 -3.34 0.01
CA ILE A 260 -20.80 -4.70 0.21
C ILE A 260 -20.32 -5.36 -1.08
N THR A 261 -20.73 -4.89 -2.26
CA THR A 261 -20.36 -5.49 -3.55
C THR A 261 -19.17 -4.80 -4.21
N LEU A 262 -18.72 -3.63 -3.73
CA LEU A 262 -17.58 -2.92 -4.28
C LEU A 262 -16.30 -3.75 -4.34
N PRO A 263 -15.92 -4.57 -3.34
CA PRO A 263 -14.71 -5.40 -3.43
C PRO A 263 -14.79 -6.55 -4.44
N LEU A 264 -15.96 -6.86 -4.97
CA LEU A 264 -16.17 -8.01 -5.88
C LEU A 264 -15.72 -7.66 -7.31
N ALA A 265 -14.44 -7.71 -7.58
CA ALA A 265 -13.83 -7.35 -8.86
C ALA A 265 -13.16 -8.53 -9.60
N GLN A 266 -13.02 -9.69 -8.98
CA GLN A 266 -12.23 -10.81 -9.53
C GLN A 266 -12.68 -11.24 -10.94
N GLU A 267 -13.97 -11.25 -11.21
CA GLU A 267 -14.55 -11.66 -12.51
C GLU A 267 -14.16 -10.70 -13.65
N LEU A 268 -13.86 -9.43 -13.33
CA LEU A 268 -13.54 -8.40 -14.34
C LEU A 268 -12.28 -8.72 -15.15
N ALA A 269 -11.32 -9.39 -14.55
CA ALA A 269 -10.08 -9.79 -15.22
C ALA A 269 -10.22 -11.09 -16.03
N LEU A 270 -11.28 -11.88 -15.80
CA LEU A 270 -11.52 -13.15 -16.47
C LEU A 270 -12.24 -12.97 -17.82
N ASP A 271 -13.09 -11.94 -17.95
CA ASP A 271 -13.72 -11.60 -19.23
C ASP A 271 -12.75 -10.83 -20.14
N PRO A 272 -12.43 -11.34 -21.34
CA PRO A 272 -11.44 -10.72 -22.22
C PRO A 272 -11.79 -9.30 -22.67
N VAL A 273 -13.09 -8.99 -22.84
CA VAL A 273 -13.55 -7.67 -23.29
C VAL A 273 -13.37 -6.64 -22.18
N THR A 274 -13.82 -6.97 -20.99
CA THR A 274 -13.67 -6.16 -19.78
C THR A 274 -12.20 -5.94 -19.45
N ARG A 275 -11.41 -7.00 -19.45
CA ARG A 275 -9.96 -6.95 -19.23
C ARG A 275 -9.28 -6.00 -20.22
N ALA A 276 -9.53 -6.15 -21.53
CA ALA A 276 -8.94 -5.31 -22.56
C ALA A 276 -9.35 -3.83 -22.41
N TRP A 277 -10.54 -3.55 -21.90
CA TRP A 277 -10.95 -2.19 -21.60
C TRP A 277 -10.19 -1.64 -20.37
N ILE A 278 -10.09 -2.41 -19.29
CA ILE A 278 -9.32 -2.04 -18.08
C ILE A 278 -7.85 -1.77 -18.42
N GLU A 279 -7.24 -2.59 -19.27
CA GLU A 279 -5.83 -2.44 -19.68
C GLU A 279 -5.58 -1.11 -20.41
N ARG A 280 -6.56 -0.60 -21.17
CA ARG A 280 -6.48 0.68 -21.91
C ARG A 280 -7.03 1.88 -21.15
N TYR A 281 -7.61 1.65 -19.97
CA TYR A 281 -8.21 2.73 -19.19
C TYR A 281 -7.16 3.76 -18.74
N SER A 282 -7.56 5.02 -18.79
CA SER A 282 -6.91 6.14 -18.10
C SER A 282 -7.99 7.04 -17.48
N PRO A 283 -7.69 7.80 -16.43
CA PRO A 283 -8.66 8.73 -15.83
C PRO A 283 -9.23 9.69 -16.88
N GLY A 284 -10.55 9.74 -16.99
CA GLY A 284 -11.28 10.49 -18.03
C GLY A 284 -11.65 9.68 -19.27
N THR A 285 -11.27 8.41 -19.37
CA THR A 285 -11.76 7.52 -20.43
C THR A 285 -13.29 7.42 -20.38
N ALA A 286 -13.92 7.52 -21.54
CA ALA A 286 -15.38 7.34 -21.64
C ALA A 286 -15.79 5.95 -21.16
N VAL A 287 -16.86 5.92 -20.40
CA VAL A 287 -17.46 4.66 -19.94
C VAL A 287 -17.92 3.85 -21.14
N PRO A 288 -17.62 2.55 -21.21
CA PRO A 288 -18.07 1.72 -22.31
C PRO A 288 -19.61 1.61 -22.29
N GLU A 289 -20.23 1.65 -23.47
CA GLU A 289 -21.61 1.21 -23.63
C GLU A 289 -21.65 -0.31 -23.45
N LEU A 290 -21.91 -0.76 -22.24
CA LEU A 290 -22.05 -2.18 -21.92
C LEU A 290 -23.47 -2.61 -22.30
N SER A 291 -23.59 -3.65 -23.12
CA SER A 291 -24.88 -4.25 -23.42
C SER A 291 -25.52 -4.77 -22.13
N SER A 292 -26.82 -4.65 -22.01
CA SER A 292 -27.62 -4.99 -20.81
C SER A 292 -27.49 -6.46 -20.36
N ASP A 293 -27.01 -7.34 -21.22
CA ASP A 293 -26.95 -8.79 -20.99
C ASP A 293 -25.60 -9.27 -20.38
N THR A 294 -24.57 -8.43 -20.41
CA THR A 294 -23.22 -8.75 -19.84
C THR A 294 -22.79 -7.77 -18.77
N ASN A 295 -23.72 -7.14 -18.08
CA ASN A 295 -23.46 -5.99 -17.23
C ASN A 295 -22.55 -6.33 -16.03
N PRO A 296 -21.20 -6.30 -16.16
CA PRO A 296 -20.37 -6.23 -14.98
C PRO A 296 -20.83 -4.98 -14.25
N ASN A 297 -20.95 -5.05 -12.94
CA ASN A 297 -21.31 -3.91 -12.14
C ASN A 297 -20.41 -2.71 -12.54
N LEU A 298 -21.01 -1.72 -13.20
CA LEU A 298 -20.26 -0.59 -13.79
C LEU A 298 -19.42 0.14 -12.74
N ALA A 299 -19.88 0.25 -11.50
CA ALA A 299 -19.12 0.83 -10.42
C ALA A 299 -17.87 0.01 -10.12
N ASN A 300 -17.97 -1.34 -10.11
CA ASN A 300 -16.83 -2.22 -9.90
C ASN A 300 -15.82 -2.09 -11.05
N LEU A 301 -16.30 -2.04 -12.28
CA LEU A 301 -15.45 -1.84 -13.45
C LEU A 301 -14.67 -0.54 -13.37
N LEU A 302 -15.34 0.57 -13.04
CA LEU A 302 -14.71 1.89 -13.00
C LEU A 302 -13.65 2.00 -11.92
N HIS A 303 -13.96 1.62 -10.68
CA HIS A 303 -12.93 1.73 -9.61
C HIS A 303 -11.80 0.73 -9.81
N ALA A 304 -12.08 -0.49 -10.30
CA ALA A 304 -11.04 -1.49 -10.55
C ALA A 304 -10.07 -1.03 -11.65
N ALA A 305 -10.59 -0.46 -12.75
CA ALA A 305 -9.77 0.09 -13.82
C ALA A 305 -8.93 1.29 -13.36
N ASP A 306 -9.52 2.19 -12.59
CA ASP A 306 -8.85 3.39 -12.09
C ASP A 306 -7.74 3.06 -11.08
N ILE A 307 -8.01 2.14 -10.15
CA ILE A 307 -6.99 1.67 -9.22
C ILE A 307 -5.89 0.92 -9.97
N TRP A 308 -6.24 0.05 -10.92
CA TRP A 308 -5.25 -0.66 -11.72
C TRP A 308 -4.34 0.28 -12.51
N TYR A 309 -4.90 1.32 -13.13
CA TYR A 309 -4.12 2.37 -13.79
C TYR A 309 -3.11 3.00 -12.82
N SER A 310 -3.58 3.44 -11.65
CA SER A 310 -2.75 4.10 -10.65
C SER A 310 -1.69 3.15 -10.06
N VAL A 311 -2.02 1.89 -9.83
CA VAL A 311 -1.09 0.87 -9.34
C VAL A 311 0.03 0.61 -10.35
N LYS A 312 -0.28 0.43 -11.65
CA LYS A 312 0.74 0.28 -12.70
C LYS A 312 1.69 1.49 -12.73
N LYS A 313 1.12 2.68 -12.69
CA LYS A 313 1.87 3.94 -12.67
C LYS A 313 2.87 3.98 -11.50
N HIS A 314 2.40 3.73 -10.28
CA HIS A 314 3.23 3.81 -9.10
C HIS A 314 4.20 2.63 -8.97
N TRP A 315 3.85 1.44 -9.47
CA TRP A 315 4.82 0.35 -9.62
C TRP A 315 5.99 0.76 -10.52
N CYS A 316 5.69 1.33 -11.69
CA CYS A 316 6.71 1.81 -12.60
C CYS A 316 7.60 2.90 -11.97
N LEU A 317 7.00 3.90 -11.33
CA LEU A 317 7.74 4.97 -10.64
C LEU A 317 8.66 4.44 -9.54
N GLU A 318 8.16 3.55 -8.69
CA GLU A 318 8.96 2.94 -7.61
C GLU A 318 10.10 2.07 -8.16
N ALA A 319 9.85 1.29 -9.21
CA ALA A 319 10.87 0.49 -9.86
C ALA A 319 11.96 1.36 -10.51
N GLN A 320 11.58 2.42 -11.22
CA GLN A 320 12.51 3.38 -11.80
C GLN A 320 13.35 4.08 -10.74
N GLU A 321 12.74 4.47 -9.61
CA GLU A 321 13.45 5.12 -8.51
C GLU A 321 14.42 4.17 -7.81
N LEU A 322 14.01 2.91 -7.62
CA LEU A 322 14.88 1.86 -7.07
C LEU A 322 16.13 1.66 -7.95
N ILE A 323 15.96 1.60 -9.27
CA ILE A 323 17.09 1.45 -10.22
C ILE A 323 18.00 2.67 -10.14
N ARG A 324 17.46 3.90 -10.20
CA ARG A 324 18.25 5.15 -10.14
C ARG A 324 19.07 5.23 -8.86
N SER A 325 18.43 4.93 -7.71
CA SER A 325 19.10 4.99 -6.41
C SER A 325 20.21 3.95 -6.27
N ARG A 326 20.03 2.74 -6.80
CA ARG A 326 21.07 1.69 -6.84
C ARG A 326 22.25 2.13 -7.69
N ARG A 327 22.01 2.68 -8.87
CA ARG A 327 23.07 3.21 -9.77
C ARG A 327 23.86 4.34 -9.13
N THR A 328 23.19 5.28 -8.49
CA THR A 328 23.84 6.39 -7.78
C THR A 328 24.77 5.90 -6.67
N ARG A 329 24.34 4.88 -5.91
CA ARG A 329 25.15 4.30 -4.82
C ARG A 329 26.29 3.40 -5.32
N ALA A 330 26.18 2.82 -6.51
CA ALA A 330 27.22 1.99 -7.09
C ALA A 330 28.41 2.80 -7.65
N VAL A 331 28.25 4.13 -7.85
CA VAL A 331 29.35 5.01 -8.26
C VAL A 331 30.22 5.34 -7.05
N PRO A 332 31.51 4.90 -6.99
CA PRO A 332 32.39 5.28 -5.91
C PRO A 332 32.55 6.79 -5.82
N LEU A 333 32.47 7.36 -4.63
CA LEU A 333 32.90 8.74 -4.37
C LEU A 333 34.39 8.84 -4.75
N GLN A 334 34.70 9.58 -5.81
CA GLN A 334 36.06 9.91 -6.21
C GLN A 334 36.67 10.96 -5.29
#